data_aae5fff7b783fcefad5f51becffa4f97
#
_entry.id   aae5fff7b783fcefad5f51becffa4f97
#
_cell.length_a   1.000
_cell.length_b   1.000
_cell.length_c   1.000
_cell.angle_alpha   90.00
_cell.angle_beta   90.00
_cell.angle_gamma   90.00
#
_symmetry.space_group_name_H-M   'P 1'
#
loop_
_entity.id
_entity.type
_entity.pdbx_description
1 polymer ?
#
loop_
_entity_poly.entity_id
_entity_poly.type
_entity_poly.pdbx_seq_one_letter_code
_entity_poly.pdbx_strand_id
1 'polypeptide(L)'
;DQFLQTTDLPLFQSGEWLHCCSIALINNPSREATFEAIRRIKAADGFFSFDPNLRESLWASLDEMKTVVMDAVALADVLKFSEEELTLLTNTDSLEKAFEKITALYPEKLIIVTLGKDGALYHLAGKKDVIAGKALKPVDTTGAGDAFVGGLLAGLSQHENWKDSDVLVEIICQANACGALATTAKG
;
A
#
# COMPACT_ATOMS: atom_id res chain seq x y z
N ASP A 1 -7.57 -16.87 -3.96
CA ASP A 1 -8.25 -15.65 -3.54
C ASP A 1 -9.47 -15.29 -4.37
N GLN A 2 -9.61 -15.68 -5.64
CA GLN A 2 -10.84 -15.45 -6.41
C GLN A 2 -12.09 -16.18 -5.85
N PHE A 3 -11.90 -17.10 -4.95
CA PHE A 3 -12.97 -17.91 -4.33
C PHE A 3 -13.22 -17.56 -2.86
N LEU A 4 -12.52 -16.57 -2.31
CA LEU A 4 -12.72 -16.13 -0.94
C LEU A 4 -14.15 -15.63 -0.74
N GLN A 5 -14.82 -16.14 0.30
CA GLN A 5 -16.19 -15.77 0.65
C GLN A 5 -16.22 -15.06 2.01
N THR A 6 -17.29 -14.33 2.27
CA THR A 6 -17.49 -13.63 3.54
C THR A 6 -17.55 -14.57 4.74
N THR A 7 -17.91 -15.84 4.52
CA THR A 7 -17.93 -16.91 5.52
C THR A 7 -16.55 -17.43 5.90
N ASP A 8 -15.54 -17.19 5.06
CA ASP A 8 -14.16 -17.64 5.28
C ASP A 8 -13.35 -16.65 6.12
N LEU A 9 -13.91 -15.46 6.36
CA LEU A 9 -13.21 -14.38 7.05
C LEU A 9 -13.08 -14.69 8.54
N PRO A 10 -11.88 -14.44 9.12
CA PRO A 10 -11.67 -14.59 10.55
C PRO A 10 -12.41 -13.53 11.36
N LEU A 11 -12.42 -13.71 12.66
CA LEU A 11 -12.72 -12.65 13.61
C LEU A 11 -11.46 -11.79 13.78
N PHE A 12 -11.61 -10.49 13.66
CA PHE A 12 -10.53 -9.53 13.86
C PHE A 12 -10.52 -9.00 15.29
N GLN A 13 -9.33 -8.63 15.76
CA GLN A 13 -9.10 -8.04 17.08
C GLN A 13 -8.53 -6.62 16.94
N SER A 14 -8.63 -5.83 18.01
CA SER A 14 -8.05 -4.50 18.07
C SER A 14 -6.54 -4.55 17.86
N GLY A 15 -6.03 -3.61 17.05
CA GLY A 15 -4.60 -3.49 16.74
C GLY A 15 -4.10 -4.45 15.65
N GLU A 16 -4.92 -5.39 15.16
CA GLU A 16 -4.54 -6.24 14.02
C GLU A 16 -4.45 -5.46 12.72
N TRP A 17 -3.69 -6.02 11.78
CA TRP A 17 -3.49 -5.46 10.46
C TRP A 17 -4.08 -6.34 9.37
N LEU A 18 -4.91 -5.75 8.53
CA LEU A 18 -5.36 -6.35 7.28
C LEU A 18 -4.57 -5.72 6.14
N HIS A 19 -4.01 -6.54 5.26
CA HIS A 19 -3.38 -6.07 4.02
C HIS A 19 -4.01 -6.75 2.81
N CYS A 20 -4.26 -5.99 1.76
CA CYS A 20 -4.61 -6.55 0.47
C CYS A 20 -4.08 -5.69 -0.69
N CYS A 21 -4.15 -6.25 -1.90
CA CYS A 21 -3.89 -5.57 -3.16
C CYS A 21 -5.12 -5.64 -4.07
N SER A 22 -5.09 -4.92 -5.19
CA SER A 22 -6.25 -4.77 -6.07
C SER A 22 -6.72 -6.06 -6.73
N ILE A 23 -5.87 -7.08 -6.82
CA ILE A 23 -6.23 -8.37 -7.42
C ILE A 23 -7.38 -9.06 -6.67
N ALA A 24 -7.49 -8.85 -5.37
CA ALA A 24 -8.58 -9.37 -4.55
C ALA A 24 -9.93 -8.67 -4.82
N LEU A 25 -9.88 -7.53 -5.51
CA LEU A 25 -11.05 -6.68 -5.80
C LEU A 25 -11.59 -6.84 -7.22
N ILE A 26 -10.99 -7.70 -8.07
CA ILE A 26 -11.36 -7.80 -9.49
C ILE A 26 -12.74 -8.41 -9.65
N ASN A 27 -13.02 -9.52 -8.99
CA ASN A 27 -14.25 -10.29 -9.17
C ASN A 27 -14.89 -10.70 -7.85
N ASN A 28 -16.22 -10.90 -7.87
CA ASN A 28 -16.94 -11.61 -6.82
C ASN A 28 -16.65 -13.13 -6.90
N PRO A 29 -16.67 -13.84 -5.77
CA PRO A 29 -17.03 -13.38 -4.43
C PRO A 29 -15.91 -12.66 -3.67
N SER A 30 -14.67 -12.69 -4.17
CA SER A 30 -13.49 -12.15 -3.47
C SER A 30 -13.61 -10.65 -3.21
N ARG A 31 -14.13 -9.86 -4.18
CA ARG A 31 -14.38 -8.42 -4.00
C ARG A 31 -15.26 -8.14 -2.78
N GLU A 32 -16.43 -8.80 -2.71
CA GLU A 32 -17.35 -8.64 -1.57
C GLU A 32 -16.70 -9.08 -0.25
N ALA A 33 -16.03 -10.21 -0.24
CA ALA A 33 -15.33 -10.71 0.93
C ALA A 33 -14.23 -9.75 1.41
N THR A 34 -13.48 -9.16 0.48
CA THR A 34 -12.42 -8.20 0.81
C THR A 34 -13.01 -6.93 1.43
N PHE A 35 -14.04 -6.33 0.84
CA PHE A 35 -14.68 -5.16 1.43
C PHE A 35 -15.33 -5.49 2.79
N GLU A 36 -15.90 -6.67 2.96
CA GLU A 36 -16.42 -7.11 4.26
C GLU A 36 -15.28 -7.30 5.28
N ALA A 37 -14.13 -7.84 4.89
CA ALA A 37 -12.95 -7.93 5.74
C ALA A 37 -12.47 -6.55 6.20
N ILE A 38 -12.41 -5.58 5.27
CA ILE A 38 -12.06 -4.18 5.58
C ILE A 38 -13.05 -3.59 6.59
N ARG A 39 -14.35 -3.81 6.39
CA ARG A 39 -15.37 -3.34 7.32
C ARG A 39 -15.21 -3.96 8.72
N ARG A 40 -14.90 -5.26 8.79
CA ARG A 40 -14.74 -5.98 10.06
C ARG A 40 -13.48 -5.55 10.81
N ILE A 41 -12.33 -5.42 10.13
CA ILE A 41 -11.09 -4.98 10.78
C ILE A 41 -11.22 -3.56 11.32
N LYS A 42 -11.86 -2.65 10.59
CA LYS A 42 -12.14 -1.29 11.05
C LYS A 42 -13.10 -1.26 12.24
N ALA A 43 -14.13 -2.11 12.25
CA ALA A 43 -15.04 -2.25 13.38
C ALA A 43 -14.40 -2.84 14.64
N ALA A 44 -13.27 -3.54 14.49
CA ALA A 44 -12.47 -4.09 15.58
C ALA A 44 -11.34 -3.15 16.04
N ASP A 45 -11.30 -1.89 15.60
CA ASP A 45 -10.20 -0.94 15.85
C ASP A 45 -8.82 -1.45 15.37
N GLY A 46 -8.82 -2.20 14.27
CA GLY A 46 -7.62 -2.61 13.57
C GLY A 46 -7.28 -1.66 12.41
N PHE A 47 -6.20 -1.97 11.71
CA PHE A 47 -5.65 -1.15 10.62
C PHE A 47 -5.79 -1.84 9.27
N PHE A 48 -6.06 -1.06 8.24
CA PHE A 48 -6.09 -1.54 6.86
C PHE A 48 -4.97 -0.89 6.04
N SER A 49 -4.09 -1.72 5.48
CA SER A 49 -3.03 -1.35 4.55
C SER A 49 -3.38 -1.81 3.14
N PHE A 50 -3.21 -0.93 2.16
CA PHE A 50 -3.52 -1.20 0.77
C PHE A 50 -2.36 -0.82 -0.15
N ASP A 51 -1.90 -1.80 -0.96
CA ASP A 51 -1.01 -1.62 -2.10
C ASP A 51 -1.82 -1.95 -3.37
N PRO A 52 -2.21 -0.99 -4.21
CA PRO A 52 -2.99 -1.28 -5.40
C PRO A 52 -2.38 -2.37 -6.28
N ASN A 53 -1.07 -2.36 -6.48
CA ASN A 53 -0.35 -3.36 -7.29
C ASN A 53 -1.13 -3.68 -8.56
N LEU A 54 -1.39 -2.64 -9.36
CA LEU A 54 -2.34 -2.65 -10.47
C LEU A 54 -1.96 -3.68 -11.53
N ARG A 55 -2.96 -4.35 -12.04
CA ARG A 55 -2.87 -5.31 -13.15
C ARG A 55 -4.01 -4.99 -14.12
N GLU A 56 -3.87 -3.89 -14.87
CA GLU A 56 -4.92 -3.34 -15.75
C GLU A 56 -5.54 -4.39 -16.65
N SER A 57 -4.73 -5.32 -17.19
CA SER A 57 -5.19 -6.39 -18.10
C SER A 57 -6.16 -7.39 -17.49
N LEU A 58 -6.32 -7.41 -16.17
CA LEU A 58 -7.24 -8.32 -15.47
C LEU A 58 -8.62 -7.69 -15.20
N TRP A 59 -8.79 -6.40 -15.48
CA TRP A 59 -10.03 -5.66 -15.25
C TRP A 59 -10.87 -5.57 -16.51
N ALA A 60 -12.19 -5.50 -16.35
CA ALA A 60 -13.09 -5.35 -17.47
C ALA A 60 -12.94 -3.97 -18.16
N SER A 61 -12.60 -2.94 -17.40
CA SER A 61 -12.27 -1.61 -17.91
C SER A 61 -11.38 -0.83 -16.94
N LEU A 62 -10.68 0.17 -17.47
CA LEU A 62 -9.86 1.09 -16.68
C LEU A 62 -10.72 1.91 -15.69
N ASP A 63 -11.94 2.29 -16.12
CA ASP A 63 -12.84 3.07 -15.29
C ASP A 63 -13.37 2.26 -14.10
N GLU A 64 -13.72 0.98 -14.31
CA GLU A 64 -14.08 0.07 -13.23
C GLU A 64 -12.92 -0.09 -12.24
N MET A 65 -11.73 -0.38 -12.76
CA MET A 65 -10.52 -0.52 -11.95
C MET A 65 -10.32 0.72 -11.06
N LYS A 66 -10.30 1.92 -11.67
CA LYS A 66 -10.10 3.16 -10.93
C LYS A 66 -11.16 3.36 -9.85
N THR A 67 -12.42 3.12 -10.16
CA THR A 67 -13.53 3.28 -9.21
C THR A 67 -13.35 2.36 -8.01
N VAL A 68 -13.21 1.06 -8.26
CA VAL A 68 -13.12 0.06 -7.17
C VAL A 68 -11.84 0.21 -6.35
N VAL A 69 -10.72 0.52 -7.01
CA VAL A 69 -9.44 0.76 -6.31
C VAL A 69 -9.53 2.02 -5.44
N MET A 70 -10.14 3.10 -5.94
CA MET A 70 -10.30 4.33 -5.14
C MET A 70 -11.27 4.16 -3.98
N ASP A 71 -12.27 3.27 -4.07
CA ASP A 71 -13.11 2.89 -2.94
C ASP A 71 -12.28 2.23 -1.82
N ALA A 72 -11.35 1.33 -2.16
CA ALA A 72 -10.44 0.72 -1.19
C ALA A 72 -9.42 1.74 -0.63
N VAL A 73 -8.87 2.63 -1.47
CA VAL A 73 -8.00 3.74 -1.06
C VAL A 73 -8.67 4.62 -0.01
N ALA A 74 -9.96 4.92 -0.20
CA ALA A 74 -10.72 5.72 0.76
C ALA A 74 -10.83 5.08 2.15
N LEU A 75 -10.79 3.75 2.24
CA LEU A 75 -10.93 2.99 3.50
C LEU A 75 -9.60 2.70 4.20
N ALA A 76 -8.48 2.75 3.49
CA ALA A 76 -7.17 2.39 4.02
C ALA A 76 -6.62 3.42 5.03
N ASP A 77 -5.84 2.94 6.00
CA ASP A 77 -5.06 3.78 6.92
C ASP A 77 -3.65 4.03 6.37
N VAL A 78 -3.12 3.03 5.66
CA VAL A 78 -1.79 3.04 5.04
C VAL A 78 -1.93 2.71 3.56
N LEU A 79 -1.37 3.55 2.73
CA LEU A 79 -1.36 3.43 1.27
C LEU A 79 0.07 3.36 0.76
N LYS A 80 0.37 2.39 -0.09
CA LYS A 80 1.62 2.36 -0.83
C LYS A 80 1.30 2.32 -2.32
N PHE A 81 1.98 3.15 -3.08
CA PHE A 81 1.87 3.22 -4.55
C PHE A 81 3.25 3.13 -5.20
N SER A 82 3.31 2.75 -6.46
CA SER A 82 4.37 3.17 -7.38
C SER A 82 4.06 4.55 -7.96
N GLU A 83 5.03 5.18 -8.62
CA GLU A 83 4.83 6.47 -9.30
C GLU A 83 3.77 6.36 -10.41
N GLU A 84 3.84 5.29 -11.19
CA GLU A 84 2.92 5.04 -12.31
C GLU A 84 1.50 4.79 -11.81
N GLU A 85 1.34 4.01 -10.75
CA GLU A 85 0.03 3.73 -10.16
C GLU A 85 -0.62 5.01 -9.64
N LEU A 86 0.13 5.82 -8.92
CA LEU A 86 -0.41 7.05 -8.35
C LEU A 86 -0.82 8.05 -9.43
N THR A 87 0.01 8.25 -10.46
CA THR A 87 -0.31 9.13 -11.60
C THR A 87 -1.54 8.64 -12.38
N LEU A 88 -1.64 7.32 -12.59
CA LEU A 88 -2.79 6.71 -13.26
C LEU A 88 -4.10 6.87 -12.47
N LEU A 89 -4.06 6.59 -11.16
CA LEU A 89 -5.25 6.68 -10.30
C LEU A 89 -5.71 8.12 -10.08
N THR A 90 -4.77 9.05 -9.98
CA THR A 90 -5.10 10.47 -9.79
C THR A 90 -5.39 11.21 -11.09
N ASN A 91 -5.16 10.56 -12.24
CA ASN A 91 -5.30 11.14 -13.57
C ASN A 91 -4.48 12.44 -13.72
N THR A 92 -3.19 12.35 -13.38
CA THR A 92 -2.22 13.46 -13.46
C THR A 92 -1.04 13.07 -14.34
N ASP A 93 -0.26 14.06 -14.76
CA ASP A 93 0.88 13.92 -15.67
C ASP A 93 2.25 13.91 -14.96
N SER A 94 2.25 14.09 -13.64
CA SER A 94 3.49 14.07 -12.85
C SER A 94 3.26 13.55 -11.44
N LEU A 95 4.31 12.95 -10.85
CA LEU A 95 4.31 12.48 -9.47
C LEU A 95 3.98 13.61 -8.48
N GLU A 96 4.52 14.81 -8.69
CA GLU A 96 4.30 15.95 -7.80
C GLU A 96 2.81 16.28 -7.70
N LYS A 97 2.13 16.46 -8.85
CA LYS A 97 0.69 16.73 -8.89
C LYS A 97 -0.14 15.56 -8.32
N ALA A 98 0.28 14.34 -8.64
CA ALA A 98 -0.38 13.14 -8.13
C ALA A 98 -0.32 13.07 -6.61
N PHE A 99 0.86 13.30 -6.06
CA PHE A 99 1.11 13.26 -4.62
C PHE A 99 0.37 14.40 -3.89
N GLU A 100 0.41 15.61 -4.41
CA GLU A 100 -0.38 16.73 -3.87
C GLU A 100 -1.87 16.43 -3.86
N LYS A 101 -2.40 15.88 -4.95
CA LYS A 101 -3.81 15.53 -5.06
C LYS A 101 -4.24 14.47 -4.06
N ILE A 102 -3.48 13.38 -3.91
CA ILE A 102 -3.85 12.27 -3.01
C ILE A 102 -3.70 12.68 -1.54
N THR A 103 -2.66 13.44 -1.20
CA THR A 103 -2.44 13.92 0.17
C THR A 103 -3.45 15.00 0.59
N ALA A 104 -3.93 15.81 -0.34
CA ALA A 104 -5.01 16.75 -0.10
C ALA A 104 -6.36 16.06 0.14
N LEU A 105 -6.62 14.93 -0.55
CA LEU A 105 -7.84 14.13 -0.37
C LEU A 105 -7.82 13.34 0.96
N TYR A 106 -6.65 12.89 1.41
CA TYR A 106 -6.48 12.02 2.57
C TYR A 106 -5.33 12.48 3.48
N PRO A 107 -5.42 13.65 4.09
CA PRO A 107 -4.32 14.25 4.84
C PRO A 107 -3.92 13.50 6.12
N GLU A 108 -4.80 12.66 6.65
CA GLU A 108 -4.58 11.88 7.87
C GLU A 108 -3.92 10.50 7.63
N LYS A 109 -3.90 10.03 6.37
CA LYS A 109 -3.38 8.70 6.03
C LYS A 109 -1.87 8.72 5.89
N LEU A 110 -1.25 7.57 6.20
CA LEU A 110 0.12 7.31 5.78
C LEU A 110 0.09 6.96 4.28
N ILE A 111 0.67 7.83 3.47
CA ILE A 111 0.78 7.66 2.02
C ILE A 111 2.26 7.51 1.68
N ILE A 112 2.61 6.43 1.01
CA ILE A 112 3.97 6.12 0.59
C ILE A 112 3.99 5.90 -0.93
N VAL A 113 4.98 6.48 -1.60
CA VAL A 113 5.25 6.24 -3.02
C VAL A 113 6.68 5.73 -3.15
N THR A 114 6.83 4.50 -3.66
CA THR A 114 8.15 3.93 -3.92
C THR A 114 8.75 4.53 -5.20
N LEU A 115 10.02 4.99 -5.10
CA LEU A 115 10.78 5.67 -6.16
C LEU A 115 11.91 4.75 -6.70
N GLY A 116 11.70 3.44 -6.67
CA GLY A 116 12.69 2.47 -7.09
C GLY A 116 14.00 2.60 -6.29
N LYS A 117 15.12 2.77 -6.99
CA LYS A 117 16.45 2.93 -6.35
C LYS A 117 16.59 4.19 -5.51
N ASP A 118 15.77 5.19 -5.75
CA ASP A 118 15.84 6.49 -5.07
C ASP A 118 15.13 6.47 -3.71
N GLY A 119 14.40 5.38 -3.40
CA GLY A 119 13.80 5.13 -2.09
C GLY A 119 12.30 5.30 -2.05
N ALA A 120 11.78 6.04 -1.07
CA ALA A 120 10.35 6.24 -0.89
C ALA A 120 10.02 7.67 -0.44
N LEU A 121 9.05 8.28 -1.11
CA LEU A 121 8.40 9.52 -0.70
C LEU A 121 7.25 9.16 0.25
N TYR A 122 7.11 9.85 1.37
CA TYR A 122 5.98 9.63 2.27
C TYR A 122 5.28 10.92 2.70
N HIS A 123 4.04 10.78 3.12
CA HIS A 123 3.24 11.80 3.80
C HIS A 123 2.51 11.17 4.99
N LEU A 124 2.51 11.87 6.11
CA LEU A 124 1.64 11.59 7.26
C LEU A 124 1.35 12.89 8.02
N ALA A 125 0.07 13.22 8.19
CA ALA A 125 -0.39 14.35 9.00
C ALA A 125 0.34 15.68 8.68
N GLY A 126 0.49 16.00 7.40
CA GLY A 126 1.12 17.21 6.89
C GLY A 126 2.66 17.19 6.84
N LYS A 127 3.31 16.15 7.37
CA LYS A 127 4.75 15.94 7.18
C LYS A 127 4.98 15.15 5.90
N LYS A 128 5.94 15.58 5.08
CA LYS A 128 6.38 14.85 3.89
C LYS A 128 7.90 14.87 3.81
N ASP A 129 8.49 13.77 3.40
CA ASP A 129 9.93 13.67 3.14
C ASP A 129 10.23 12.50 2.20
N VAL A 130 11.45 12.45 1.69
CA VAL A 130 11.99 11.35 0.88
C VAL A 130 13.03 10.60 1.69
N ILE A 131 12.77 9.32 1.94
CA ILE A 131 13.71 8.43 2.59
C ILE A 131 14.52 7.73 1.52
N ALA A 132 15.82 8.01 1.48
CA ALA A 132 16.72 7.50 0.46
C ALA A 132 16.76 5.97 0.41
N GLY A 133 16.79 5.44 -0.80
CA GLY A 133 16.94 4.02 -1.05
C GLY A 133 18.33 3.48 -0.71
N LYS A 134 18.47 2.16 -0.71
CA LYS A 134 19.76 1.48 -0.60
C LYS A 134 20.27 1.17 -2.00
N ALA A 135 21.41 1.73 -2.35
CA ALA A 135 22.07 1.47 -3.64
C ALA A 135 22.67 0.04 -3.64
N LEU A 136 21.95 -0.90 -4.23
CA LEU A 136 22.43 -2.26 -4.50
C LEU A 136 22.39 -2.50 -6.02
N LYS A 137 23.24 -3.46 -6.47
CA LYS A 137 23.22 -3.87 -7.88
C LYS A 137 22.10 -4.87 -8.09
N PRO A 138 21.01 -4.51 -8.79
CA PRO A 138 19.88 -5.41 -8.97
C PRO A 138 20.23 -6.55 -9.92
N VAL A 139 19.70 -7.74 -9.63
CA VAL A 139 19.66 -8.92 -10.48
C VAL A 139 18.28 -9.07 -11.10
N ASP A 140 17.23 -8.91 -10.28
CA ASP A 140 15.82 -8.97 -10.68
C ASP A 140 15.02 -8.04 -9.75
N THR A 141 14.15 -7.21 -10.31
CA THR A 141 13.33 -6.27 -9.53
C THR A 141 11.96 -6.84 -9.16
N THR A 142 11.65 -8.07 -9.59
CA THR A 142 10.39 -8.76 -9.27
C THR A 142 10.27 -8.95 -7.75
N GLY A 143 9.11 -8.60 -7.21
CA GLY A 143 8.84 -8.73 -5.78
C GLY A 143 9.48 -7.67 -4.87
N ALA A 144 10.23 -6.70 -5.43
CA ALA A 144 10.81 -5.62 -4.61
C ALA A 144 9.75 -4.79 -3.88
N GLY A 145 8.62 -4.51 -4.55
CA GLY A 145 7.47 -3.83 -3.96
C GLY A 145 6.85 -4.64 -2.83
N ASP A 146 6.64 -5.94 -3.05
CA ASP A 146 6.08 -6.84 -2.04
C ASP A 146 6.99 -6.97 -0.81
N ALA A 147 8.32 -7.06 -1.03
CA ALA A 147 9.31 -7.07 0.04
C ALA A 147 9.35 -5.75 0.83
N PHE A 148 9.21 -4.61 0.12
CA PHE A 148 9.05 -3.31 0.77
C PHE A 148 7.83 -3.29 1.67
N VAL A 149 6.67 -3.73 1.17
CA VAL A 149 5.42 -3.80 1.94
C VAL A 149 5.57 -4.73 3.14
N GLY A 150 6.19 -5.90 2.96
CA GLY A 150 6.48 -6.82 4.06
C GLY A 150 7.31 -6.19 5.17
N GLY A 151 8.39 -5.48 4.82
CA GLY A 151 9.21 -4.73 5.77
C GLY A 151 8.47 -3.59 6.45
N LEU A 152 7.65 -2.86 5.68
CA LEU A 152 6.81 -1.78 6.19
C LEU A 152 5.80 -2.30 7.23
N LEU A 153 5.03 -3.32 6.90
CA LEU A 153 4.01 -3.88 7.78
C LEU A 153 4.62 -4.52 9.03
N ALA A 154 5.76 -5.18 8.90
CA ALA A 154 6.50 -5.72 10.05
C ALA A 154 6.89 -4.59 11.02
N GLY A 155 7.40 -3.47 10.52
CA GLY A 155 7.73 -2.31 11.34
C GLY A 155 6.49 -1.68 11.99
N LEU A 156 5.45 -1.41 11.19
CA LEU A 156 4.21 -0.79 11.69
C LEU A 156 3.52 -1.63 12.76
N SER A 157 3.51 -2.97 12.61
CA SER A 157 2.85 -3.88 13.57
C SER A 157 3.62 -4.07 14.87
N GLN A 158 4.92 -3.79 14.88
CA GLN A 158 5.77 -3.91 16.08
C GLN A 158 5.84 -2.62 16.92
N HIS A 159 5.42 -1.49 16.37
CA HIS A 159 5.50 -0.18 17.02
C HIS A 159 4.13 0.45 17.22
N GLU A 160 3.62 0.45 18.45
CA GLU A 160 2.34 1.10 18.77
C GLU A 160 2.37 2.61 18.43
N ASN A 161 3.54 3.24 18.52
CA ASN A 161 3.78 4.65 18.22
C ASN A 161 4.28 4.90 16.79
N TRP A 162 3.94 4.04 15.84
CA TRP A 162 4.40 4.14 14.44
C TRP A 162 4.09 5.48 13.74
N LYS A 163 3.15 6.28 14.29
CA LYS A 163 2.84 7.64 13.81
C LYS A 163 3.85 8.69 14.28
N ASP A 164 4.75 8.35 15.20
CA ASP A 164 5.88 9.20 15.54
C ASP A 164 6.83 9.32 14.34
N SER A 165 7.30 10.55 14.09
CA SER A 165 8.08 10.85 12.90
C SER A 165 9.39 10.06 12.81
N ASP A 166 10.10 9.92 13.94
CA ASP A 166 11.42 9.29 13.94
C ASP A 166 11.24 7.77 13.81
N VAL A 167 10.25 7.20 14.48
CA VAL A 167 9.89 5.78 14.37
C VAL A 167 9.46 5.45 12.94
N LEU A 168 8.63 6.28 12.31
CA LEU A 168 8.18 6.06 10.94
C LEU A 168 9.34 6.11 9.94
N VAL A 169 10.28 7.04 10.11
CA VAL A 169 11.49 7.12 9.26
C VAL A 169 12.31 5.83 9.36
N GLU A 170 12.51 5.29 10.57
CA GLU A 170 13.22 4.01 10.77
C GLU A 170 12.48 2.85 10.08
N ILE A 171 11.17 2.77 10.22
CA ILE A 171 10.33 1.76 9.56
C ILE A 171 10.46 1.84 8.03
N ILE A 172 10.39 3.06 7.45
CA ILE A 172 10.53 3.22 5.98
C ILE A 172 11.96 2.90 5.53
N CYS A 173 13.00 3.24 6.32
CA CYS A 173 14.38 2.83 6.04
C CYS A 173 14.51 1.31 5.98
N GLN A 174 13.88 0.59 6.91
CA GLN A 174 13.85 -0.87 6.93
C GLN A 174 13.11 -1.43 5.71
N ALA A 175 11.95 -0.86 5.37
CA ALA A 175 11.18 -1.25 4.18
C ALA A 175 12.00 -1.06 2.88
N ASN A 176 12.69 0.08 2.73
CA ASN A 176 13.61 0.34 1.62
C ASN A 176 14.71 -0.73 1.54
N ALA A 177 15.28 -1.14 2.68
CA ALA A 177 16.31 -2.18 2.72
C ALA A 177 15.75 -3.55 2.29
N CYS A 178 14.55 -3.92 2.73
CA CYS A 178 13.88 -5.15 2.32
C CYS A 178 13.64 -5.18 0.81
N GLY A 179 13.07 -4.10 0.25
CA GLY A 179 12.85 -3.98 -1.19
C GLY A 179 14.16 -4.06 -1.99
N ALA A 180 15.21 -3.36 -1.55
CA ALA A 180 16.51 -3.38 -2.21
C ALA A 180 17.17 -4.78 -2.15
N LEU A 181 17.11 -5.47 -1.00
CA LEU A 181 17.63 -6.82 -0.84
C LEU A 181 16.92 -7.83 -1.73
N ALA A 182 15.60 -7.75 -1.88
CA ALA A 182 14.84 -8.62 -2.77
C ALA A 182 15.36 -8.57 -4.22
N THR A 183 15.87 -7.40 -4.66
CA THR A 183 16.41 -7.27 -6.03
C THR A 183 17.74 -7.97 -6.27
N THR A 184 18.45 -8.46 -5.25
CA THR A 184 19.79 -9.05 -5.37
C THR A 184 19.79 -10.52 -5.79
N ALA A 185 18.61 -11.15 -5.83
CA ALA A 185 18.41 -12.53 -6.29
C ALA A 185 17.28 -12.57 -7.31
N LYS A 186 17.14 -13.72 -7.99
CA LYS A 186 15.95 -13.97 -8.82
C LYS A 186 14.74 -14.21 -7.91
N GLY A 187 13.64 -13.56 -8.22
CA GLY A 187 12.34 -13.78 -7.58
C GLY A 187 11.66 -15.06 -8.04
#